data_13e7c0782195eb44be2a0e79f93feaca
#
_entry.id   13e7c0782195eb44be2a0e79f93feaca
#
_cell.length_a   1.000
_cell.length_b   1.000
_cell.length_c   1.000
_cell.angle_alpha   90.00
_cell.angle_beta   90.00
_cell.angle_gamma   90.00
#
_symmetry.space_group_name_H-M   'P 1'
#
loop_
_entity.id
_entity.type
_entity.pdbx_description
1 polymer ?
#
loop_
_entity_poly.entity_id
_entity_poly.type
_entity_poly.pdbx_seq_one_letter_code
_entity_poly.pdbx_strand_id
1 'polypeptide(L)'
;VRGYQAIKRFKQWEGDKSKLHRKIENARVGFQNQRTRFIMDFKEKFWNNVDDFLHRGQRTWTEWRDHLVKRILGLGNAKTSFGLEMAFPNECEVTCMDTHLFQFYGLDQTKDAKHYKAIEADWLKQCEAKRVPSYIARCIYWDKNQNKRNSRYWSYCLEK
;
A
#
# COMPACT_ATOMS: atom_id res chain seq x y z
N VAL A 1 -11.29 5.38 -3.02
CA VAL A 1 -11.94 6.43 -2.21
C VAL A 1 -13.11 5.88 -1.41
N ARG A 2 -14.17 5.27 -2.05
CA ARG A 2 -15.38 4.78 -1.34
C ARG A 2 -15.06 3.83 -0.18
N GLY A 3 -14.18 2.85 -0.39
CA GLY A 3 -13.77 1.91 0.66
C GLY A 3 -13.09 2.60 1.83
N TYR A 4 -12.18 3.54 1.56
CA TYR A 4 -11.54 4.34 2.59
C TYR A 4 -12.56 5.15 3.40
N GLN A 5 -13.48 5.87 2.75
CA GLN A 5 -14.51 6.66 3.43
C GLN A 5 -15.43 5.82 4.31
N ALA A 6 -15.72 4.57 3.89
CA ALA A 6 -16.49 3.64 4.69
C ALA A 6 -15.78 3.23 5.98
N ILE A 7 -14.45 3.07 5.93
CA ILE A 7 -13.62 2.59 7.05
C ILE A 7 -13.15 3.75 7.92
N LYS A 8 -12.89 4.93 7.35
CA LYS A 8 -12.40 6.12 8.07
C LYS A 8 -13.25 6.48 9.28
N ARG A 9 -14.58 6.31 9.18
CA ARG A 9 -15.53 6.61 10.25
C ARG A 9 -15.85 5.40 11.13
N PHE A 10 -15.23 4.27 10.89
CA PHE A 10 -15.34 3.09 11.74
C PHE A 10 -14.49 3.30 12.99
N LYS A 11 -14.91 4.28 13.79
CA LYS A 11 -14.19 4.76 14.97
C LYS A 11 -13.75 3.58 15.82
N GLN A 12 -12.50 3.65 16.23
CA GLN A 12 -11.89 2.81 17.26
C GLN A 12 -12.08 1.31 17.04
N TRP A 13 -12.39 0.92 15.77
CA TRP A 13 -12.47 -0.48 15.51
C TRP A 13 -13.40 -1.17 16.52
N GLU A 14 -14.65 -0.75 16.55
CA GLU A 14 -15.67 -1.19 17.54
C GLU A 14 -15.79 -2.72 17.73
N GLY A 15 -14.96 -3.50 17.03
CA GLY A 15 -14.89 -4.96 17.19
C GLY A 15 -16.02 -5.72 16.51
N ASP A 16 -17.04 -5.04 16.04
CA ASP A 16 -18.20 -5.64 15.40
C ASP A 16 -17.93 -5.98 13.92
N LYS A 17 -17.57 -7.23 13.69
CA LYS A 17 -17.33 -7.79 12.37
C LYS A 17 -18.54 -7.59 11.42
N SER A 18 -19.76 -7.75 11.92
CA SER A 18 -20.96 -7.62 11.11
C SER A 18 -21.20 -6.18 10.67
N LYS A 19 -20.91 -5.24 11.55
CA LYS A 19 -21.02 -3.81 11.27
C LYS A 19 -19.96 -3.38 10.23
N LEU A 20 -18.72 -3.84 10.37
CA LEU A 20 -17.67 -3.60 9.38
C LEU A 20 -18.03 -4.19 8.02
N HIS A 21 -18.47 -5.45 7.99
CA HIS A 21 -18.91 -6.11 6.76
C HIS A 21 -19.99 -5.31 6.03
N ARG A 22 -21.04 -4.90 6.71
CA ARG A 22 -22.16 -4.11 6.17
C ARG A 22 -21.68 -2.75 5.62
N LYS A 23 -20.73 -2.09 6.29
CA LYS A 23 -20.13 -0.83 5.79
C LYS A 23 -19.35 -1.03 4.48
N ILE A 24 -18.58 -2.11 4.38
CA ILE A 24 -17.82 -2.42 3.17
C ILE A 24 -18.76 -2.82 2.03
N GLU A 25 -19.80 -3.59 2.30
CA GLU A 25 -20.83 -3.98 1.36
C GLU A 25 -21.56 -2.75 0.79
N ASN A 26 -22.05 -1.86 1.67
CA ASN A 26 -22.71 -0.61 1.29
C ASN A 26 -21.82 0.32 0.47
N ALA A 27 -20.51 0.27 0.68
CA ALA A 27 -19.54 1.04 -0.12
C ALA A 27 -19.36 0.49 -1.54
N ARG A 28 -19.90 -0.70 -1.85
CA ARG A 28 -19.83 -1.37 -3.17
C ARG A 28 -18.40 -1.47 -3.72
N VAL A 29 -17.44 -1.82 -2.87
CA VAL A 29 -16.02 -1.94 -3.26
C VAL A 29 -15.61 -3.37 -3.61
N GLY A 30 -16.54 -4.33 -3.53
CA GLY A 30 -16.31 -5.76 -3.79
C GLY A 30 -15.51 -6.47 -2.69
N PHE A 31 -15.47 -7.79 -2.76
CA PHE A 31 -14.70 -8.67 -1.84
C PHE A 31 -14.98 -8.41 -0.35
N GLN A 32 -16.20 -8.06 0.03
CA GLN A 32 -16.56 -7.64 1.39
C GLN A 32 -16.20 -8.68 2.45
N ASN A 33 -16.43 -9.96 2.19
CA ASN A 33 -16.07 -11.05 3.12
C ASN A 33 -14.57 -11.09 3.38
N GLN A 34 -13.77 -11.07 2.31
CA GLN A 34 -12.32 -11.13 2.39
C GLN A 34 -11.74 -9.88 3.04
N ARG A 35 -12.21 -8.70 2.63
CA ARG A 35 -11.78 -7.40 3.20
C ARG A 35 -12.12 -7.31 4.69
N THR A 36 -13.31 -7.72 5.10
CA THR A 36 -13.71 -7.76 6.51
C THR A 36 -12.76 -8.65 7.30
N ARG A 37 -12.48 -9.87 6.82
CA ARG A 37 -11.55 -10.80 7.46
C ARG A 37 -10.16 -10.18 7.63
N PHE A 38 -9.61 -9.58 6.56
CA PHE A 38 -8.27 -8.99 6.59
C PHE A 38 -8.17 -7.79 7.54
N ILE A 39 -9.19 -6.93 7.58
CA ILE A 39 -9.23 -5.78 8.48
C ILE A 39 -9.34 -6.21 9.93
N MET A 40 -10.15 -7.22 10.24
CA MET A 40 -10.27 -7.73 11.60
C MET A 40 -8.99 -8.42 12.10
N ASP A 41 -8.35 -9.23 11.23
CA ASP A 41 -7.04 -9.84 11.52
C ASP A 41 -5.95 -8.78 11.76
N PHE A 42 -5.89 -7.77 10.89
CA PHE A 42 -4.93 -6.67 11.05
C PHE A 42 -5.16 -5.91 12.35
N LYS A 43 -6.42 -5.59 12.66
CA LYS A 43 -6.77 -4.89 13.89
C LYS A 43 -6.24 -5.60 15.14
N GLU A 44 -6.51 -6.89 15.25
CA GLU A 44 -6.08 -7.70 16.39
C GLU A 44 -4.55 -7.70 16.52
N LYS A 45 -3.85 -7.97 15.42
CA LYS A 45 -2.38 -8.00 15.39
C LYS A 45 -1.76 -6.64 15.69
N PHE A 46 -2.32 -5.57 15.10
CA PHE A 46 -1.80 -4.22 15.25
C PHE A 46 -1.84 -3.75 16.71
N TRP A 47 -3.00 -3.83 17.35
CA TRP A 47 -3.14 -3.35 18.73
C TRP A 47 -2.30 -4.14 19.75
N ASN A 48 -2.03 -5.39 19.46
CA ASN A 48 -1.18 -6.23 20.31
C ASN A 48 0.33 -6.01 20.05
N ASN A 49 0.72 -5.31 18.97
CA ASN A 49 2.10 -5.14 18.56
C ASN A 49 2.34 -3.81 17.85
N VAL A 50 1.82 -2.70 18.40
CA VAL A 50 1.84 -1.37 17.74
C VAL A 50 3.25 -0.97 17.30
N ASP A 51 4.24 -1.14 18.18
CA ASP A 51 5.63 -0.74 17.92
C ASP A 51 6.24 -1.52 16.74
N ASP A 52 5.93 -2.80 16.63
CA ASP A 52 6.45 -3.64 15.54
C ASP A 52 5.88 -3.24 14.16
N PHE A 53 4.70 -2.61 14.14
CA PHE A 53 4.05 -2.12 12.92
C PHE A 53 4.39 -0.68 12.57
N LEU A 54 4.70 0.16 13.56
CA LEU A 54 4.96 1.59 13.37
C LEU A 54 6.44 1.93 13.32
N HIS A 55 7.31 1.07 13.85
CA HIS A 55 8.73 1.34 13.94
C HIS A 55 9.55 0.31 13.17
N ARG A 56 10.36 0.81 12.24
CA ARG A 56 11.27 -0.02 11.47
C ARG A 56 12.36 -0.67 12.33
N GLY A 57 12.77 0.00 13.38
CA GLY A 57 13.91 -0.38 14.20
C GLY A 57 15.20 -0.37 13.36
N GLN A 58 16.02 -1.39 13.53
CA GLN A 58 17.29 -1.55 12.78
C GLN A 58 17.11 -2.26 11.42
N ARG A 59 15.88 -2.63 11.04
CA ARG A 59 15.63 -3.29 9.75
C ARG A 59 15.86 -2.32 8.60
N THR A 60 16.34 -2.81 7.48
CA THR A 60 16.26 -2.09 6.20
C THR A 60 14.80 -1.94 5.79
N TRP A 61 14.50 -1.04 4.87
CA TRP A 61 13.13 -0.85 4.35
C TRP A 61 12.56 -2.12 3.72
N THR A 62 13.39 -2.87 3.00
CA THR A 62 13.00 -4.15 2.39
C THR A 62 12.71 -5.22 3.44
N GLU A 63 13.54 -5.34 4.48
CA GLU A 63 13.31 -6.28 5.56
C GLU A 63 12.05 -5.94 6.35
N TRP A 64 11.81 -4.66 6.62
CA TRP A 64 10.59 -4.24 7.31
C TRP A 64 9.35 -4.51 6.47
N ARG A 65 9.37 -4.17 5.18
CA ARG A 65 8.28 -4.55 4.27
C ARG A 65 8.02 -6.05 4.28
N ASP A 66 9.06 -6.86 4.11
CA ASP A 66 8.93 -8.32 4.07
C ASP A 66 8.39 -8.88 5.42
N HIS A 67 8.79 -8.28 6.53
CA HIS A 67 8.24 -8.57 7.84
C HIS A 67 6.73 -8.27 7.91
N LEU A 68 6.30 -7.09 7.47
CA LEU A 68 4.88 -6.72 7.43
C LEU A 68 4.06 -7.61 6.49
N VAL A 69 4.60 -7.97 5.33
CA VAL A 69 3.95 -8.90 4.39
C VAL A 69 3.67 -10.26 5.03
N LYS A 70 4.59 -10.78 5.82
CA LYS A 70 4.41 -12.05 6.54
C LYS A 70 3.35 -11.97 7.65
N ARG A 71 3.18 -10.81 8.25
CA ARG A 71 2.28 -10.63 9.41
C ARG A 71 0.88 -10.16 9.03
N ILE A 72 0.73 -9.39 7.96
CA ILE A 72 -0.55 -8.78 7.59
C ILE A 72 -1.23 -9.59 6.49
N LEU A 73 -2.31 -10.23 6.85
CA LEU A 73 -3.10 -11.04 5.93
C LEU A 73 -3.67 -10.18 4.78
N GLY A 74 -3.46 -10.63 3.53
CA GLY A 74 -3.97 -9.96 2.32
C GLY A 74 -3.12 -8.80 1.80
N LEU A 75 -1.97 -8.55 2.41
CA LEU A 75 -0.97 -7.66 1.86
C LEU A 75 0.17 -8.45 1.21
N GLY A 76 0.51 -8.09 -0.02
CA GLY A 76 1.74 -8.50 -0.68
C GLY A 76 2.69 -7.32 -0.80
N ASN A 77 3.87 -7.54 -1.42
CA ASN A 77 4.90 -6.52 -1.54
C ASN A 77 4.39 -5.18 -2.05
N ALA A 78 3.65 -5.15 -3.14
CA ALA A 78 3.17 -3.91 -3.75
C ALA A 78 2.28 -3.08 -2.79
N LYS A 79 1.30 -3.71 -2.13
CA LYS A 79 0.42 -2.99 -1.21
C LYS A 79 1.12 -2.53 0.05
N THR A 80 2.06 -3.34 0.56
CA THR A 80 2.84 -2.98 1.75
C THR A 80 3.82 -1.85 1.42
N SER A 81 4.54 -1.93 0.29
CA SER A 81 5.39 -0.83 -0.19
C SER A 81 4.58 0.45 -0.38
N PHE A 82 3.37 0.36 -0.97
CA PHE A 82 2.49 1.51 -1.10
C PHE A 82 2.13 2.15 0.25
N GLY A 83 1.81 1.33 1.25
CA GLY A 83 1.53 1.83 2.61
C GLY A 83 2.73 2.53 3.23
N LEU A 84 3.93 1.98 3.05
CA LEU A 84 5.18 2.57 3.54
C LEU A 84 5.52 3.87 2.81
N GLU A 85 5.39 3.92 1.48
CA GLU A 85 5.54 5.16 0.70
C GLU A 85 4.59 6.28 1.18
N MET A 86 3.34 5.93 1.52
CA MET A 86 2.36 6.89 2.01
C MET A 86 2.65 7.37 3.43
N ALA A 87 3.19 6.50 4.29
CA ALA A 87 3.53 6.84 5.67
C ALA A 87 4.87 7.60 5.77
N PHE A 88 5.82 7.29 4.88
CA PHE A 88 7.20 7.80 4.91
C PHE A 88 7.66 8.27 3.52
N PRO A 89 6.99 9.23 2.90
CA PRO A 89 7.21 9.57 1.49
C PRO A 89 8.61 10.08 1.16
N ASN A 90 9.31 10.65 2.15
CA ASN A 90 10.65 11.23 1.96
C ASN A 90 11.79 10.28 2.35
N GLU A 91 11.50 9.18 3.03
CA GLU A 91 12.51 8.30 3.64
C GLU A 91 12.45 6.87 3.08
N CYS A 92 11.30 6.52 2.52
CA CYS A 92 11.00 5.14 2.14
C CYS A 92 11.85 4.69 0.94
N GLU A 93 12.62 3.62 1.16
CA GLU A 93 13.48 2.98 0.14
C GLU A 93 12.86 1.69 -0.41
N VAL A 94 11.55 1.60 -0.41
CA VAL A 94 10.79 0.58 -1.14
C VAL A 94 9.72 1.25 -1.99
N THR A 95 9.31 0.60 -3.07
CA THR A 95 8.34 1.16 -4.01
C THR A 95 7.23 0.19 -4.33
N CYS A 96 6.02 0.72 -4.48
CA CYS A 96 4.89 -0.04 -4.97
C CYS A 96 5.06 -0.38 -6.45
N MET A 97 5.66 -1.51 -6.77
CA MET A 97 5.70 -2.05 -8.14
C MET A 97 4.33 -2.63 -8.47
N ASP A 98 3.43 -1.79 -8.95
CA ASP A 98 2.10 -2.18 -9.41
C ASP A 98 2.12 -2.68 -10.88
N THR A 99 0.97 -3.02 -11.41
CA THR A 99 0.82 -3.51 -12.79
C THR A 99 1.42 -2.53 -13.82
N HIS A 100 1.28 -1.23 -13.61
CA HIS A 100 1.79 -0.23 -14.54
C HIS A 100 3.32 -0.16 -14.52
N LEU A 101 3.94 -0.27 -13.34
CA LEU A 101 5.39 -0.31 -13.25
C LEU A 101 5.96 -1.64 -13.78
N PHE A 102 5.28 -2.77 -13.58
CA PHE A 102 5.66 -4.01 -14.26
C PHE A 102 5.63 -3.86 -15.78
N GLN A 103 4.57 -3.26 -16.31
CA GLN A 103 4.46 -2.97 -17.75
C GLN A 103 5.54 -2.00 -18.26
N PHE A 104 5.98 -1.05 -17.44
CA PHE A 104 7.12 -0.17 -17.76
C PHE A 104 8.40 -0.98 -18.05
N TYR A 105 8.59 -2.08 -17.34
CA TYR A 105 9.70 -3.02 -17.54
C TYR A 105 9.41 -4.11 -18.58
N GLY A 106 8.29 -4.05 -19.28
CA GLY A 106 7.89 -5.08 -20.25
C GLY A 106 7.48 -6.41 -19.61
N LEU A 107 7.10 -6.39 -18.32
CA LEU A 107 6.78 -7.58 -17.52
C LEU A 107 5.30 -7.63 -17.15
N ASP A 108 4.82 -8.83 -16.85
CA ASP A 108 3.48 -9.08 -16.29
C ASP A 108 3.58 -9.30 -14.76
N GLN A 109 2.85 -8.50 -14.00
CA GLN A 109 2.92 -8.54 -12.53
C GLN A 109 2.62 -9.93 -11.94
N THR A 110 1.77 -10.73 -12.59
CA THR A 110 1.38 -12.05 -12.08
C THR A 110 2.39 -13.12 -12.47
N LYS A 111 2.80 -13.14 -13.74
CA LYS A 111 3.72 -14.15 -14.30
C LYS A 111 5.16 -13.90 -13.86
N ASP A 112 5.55 -12.65 -13.75
CA ASP A 112 6.91 -12.19 -13.49
C ASP A 112 7.11 -11.69 -12.06
N ALA A 113 6.23 -12.06 -11.13
CA ALA A 113 6.25 -11.62 -9.73
C ALA A 113 7.61 -11.85 -9.02
N LYS A 114 8.39 -12.86 -9.46
CA LYS A 114 9.74 -13.15 -8.97
C LYS A 114 10.74 -12.00 -9.20
N HIS A 115 10.49 -11.16 -10.20
CA HIS A 115 11.36 -10.03 -10.55
C HIS A 115 11.08 -8.77 -9.72
N TYR A 116 10.06 -8.78 -8.85
CA TYR A 116 9.63 -7.61 -8.08
C TYR A 116 10.79 -6.84 -7.46
N LYS A 117 11.64 -7.52 -6.68
CA LYS A 117 12.75 -6.87 -5.95
C LYS A 117 13.82 -6.30 -6.89
N ALA A 118 14.08 -6.97 -8.01
CA ALA A 118 15.07 -6.52 -8.99
C ALA A 118 14.62 -5.24 -9.70
N ILE A 119 13.38 -5.19 -10.18
CA ILE A 119 12.83 -3.99 -10.85
C ILE A 119 12.59 -2.85 -9.85
N GLU A 120 12.26 -3.16 -8.60
CA GLU A 120 12.16 -2.16 -7.53
C GLU A 120 13.51 -1.49 -7.27
N ALA A 121 14.57 -2.27 -7.14
CA ALA A 121 15.92 -1.74 -6.92
C ALA A 121 16.40 -0.86 -8.09
N ASP A 122 16.12 -1.29 -9.33
CA ASP A 122 16.45 -0.51 -10.52
C ASP A 122 15.64 0.80 -10.58
N TRP A 123 14.34 0.74 -10.28
CA TRP A 123 13.50 1.94 -10.20
C TRP A 123 14.01 2.95 -9.17
N LEU A 124 14.33 2.50 -7.98
CA LEU A 124 14.88 3.35 -6.91
C LEU A 124 16.19 4.01 -7.33
N LYS A 125 17.10 3.25 -7.95
CA LYS A 125 18.35 3.77 -8.49
C LYS A 125 18.13 4.83 -9.57
N GLN A 126 17.17 4.63 -10.48
CA GLN A 126 16.81 5.62 -11.49
C GLN A 126 16.23 6.91 -10.86
N CYS A 127 15.40 6.77 -9.82
CA CYS A 127 14.83 7.90 -9.10
C CYS A 127 15.92 8.70 -8.37
N GLU A 128 16.86 8.03 -7.72
CA GLU A 128 18.00 8.63 -7.05
C GLU A 128 18.88 9.41 -8.04
N ALA A 129 19.23 8.80 -9.17
CA ALA A 129 20.03 9.45 -10.22
C ALA A 129 19.36 10.71 -10.77
N LYS A 130 18.02 10.75 -10.79
CA LYS A 130 17.22 11.90 -11.24
C LYS A 130 16.88 12.87 -10.10
N ARG A 131 17.27 12.56 -8.86
CA ARG A 131 16.93 13.32 -7.65
C ARG A 131 15.41 13.55 -7.48
N VAL A 132 14.63 12.54 -7.80
CA VAL A 132 13.17 12.57 -7.66
C VAL A 132 12.76 11.49 -6.66
N PRO A 133 11.98 11.81 -5.62
CA PRO A 133 11.44 10.80 -4.72
C PRO A 133 10.66 9.73 -5.49
N SER A 134 10.92 8.47 -5.18
CA SER A 134 10.31 7.31 -5.87
C SER A 134 8.79 7.39 -5.90
N TYR A 135 8.17 7.77 -4.79
CA TYR A 135 6.74 7.99 -4.69
C TYR A 135 6.22 9.01 -5.72
N ILE A 136 6.92 10.14 -5.89
CA ILE A 136 6.53 11.18 -6.86
C ILE A 136 6.67 10.68 -8.29
N ALA A 137 7.81 10.05 -8.62
CA ALA A 137 8.06 9.48 -9.94
C ALA A 137 6.98 8.46 -10.32
N ARG A 138 6.62 7.57 -9.38
CA ARG A 138 5.55 6.58 -9.56
C ARG A 138 4.19 7.23 -9.80
N CYS A 139 3.83 8.25 -9.03
CA CYS A 139 2.57 8.97 -9.20
C CYS A 139 2.49 9.66 -10.57
N ILE A 140 3.56 10.30 -11.02
CA ILE A 140 3.63 10.94 -12.34
C ILE A 140 3.46 9.90 -13.45
N TYR A 141 4.17 8.78 -13.35
CA TYR A 141 4.04 7.70 -14.32
C TYR A 141 2.62 7.11 -14.36
N TRP A 142 2.02 6.88 -13.20
CA TRP A 142 0.65 6.36 -13.08
C TRP A 142 -0.37 7.33 -13.68
N ASP A 143 -0.24 8.63 -13.44
CA ASP A 143 -1.11 9.67 -14.01
C ASP A 143 -1.04 9.69 -15.53
N LYS A 144 0.17 9.61 -16.07
CA LYS A 144 0.39 9.55 -17.51
C LYS A 144 -0.34 8.37 -18.14
N ASN A 145 -0.27 7.19 -17.54
CA ASN A 145 -0.93 5.98 -18.05
C ASN A 145 -2.46 6.01 -17.89
N GLN A 146 -2.99 6.78 -16.97
CA GLN A 146 -4.42 6.93 -16.72
C GLN A 146 -5.03 8.15 -17.41
N ASN A 147 -4.27 8.89 -18.21
CA ASN A 147 -4.65 10.18 -18.77
C ASN A 147 -5.20 11.16 -17.71
N LYS A 148 -4.64 11.13 -16.51
CA LYS A 148 -4.98 12.02 -15.40
C LYS A 148 -3.89 13.05 -15.19
N ARG A 149 -4.29 14.27 -14.81
CA ARG A 149 -3.34 15.36 -14.59
C ARG A 149 -2.79 15.42 -13.15
N ASN A 150 -3.49 14.80 -12.20
CA ASN A 150 -3.09 14.82 -10.80
C ASN A 150 -3.78 13.69 -10.04
N SER A 151 -3.06 12.59 -9.76
CA SER A 151 -3.57 11.47 -8.96
C SER A 151 -3.27 11.59 -7.48
N ARG A 152 -2.73 12.71 -7.02
CA ARG A 152 -2.52 12.96 -5.59
C ARG A 152 -3.83 13.03 -4.80
N TYR A 153 -4.90 12.42 -5.29
CA TYR A 153 -6.17 12.34 -4.57
C TYR A 153 -6.04 11.65 -3.21
N TRP A 154 -4.92 10.99 -2.95
CA TRP A 154 -4.57 10.48 -1.63
C TRP A 154 -4.44 11.56 -0.57
N SER A 155 -3.91 12.74 -0.91
CA SER A 155 -3.86 13.88 -0.01
C SER A 155 -5.27 14.27 0.43
N TYR A 156 -6.24 14.24 -0.45
CA TYR A 156 -7.65 14.50 -0.09
C TYR A 156 -8.23 13.47 0.89
N CYS A 157 -7.66 12.28 0.95
CA CYS A 157 -8.07 11.26 1.91
C CYS A 157 -7.42 11.46 3.28
N LEU A 158 -6.25 12.07 3.33
CA LEU A 158 -5.45 12.26 4.54
C LEU A 158 -5.69 13.63 5.19
N GLU A 159 -5.99 14.63 4.40
CA GLU A 159 -6.17 16.03 4.86
C GLU A 159 -7.59 16.34 5.39
N LYS A 160 -8.52 15.38 5.30
CA LYS A 160 -9.89 15.48 5.80
C LYS A 160 -10.18 14.43 6.85
#